data_586e016ed7935bc72a4b7b4e40b19a69
#
_entry.id   586e016ed7935bc72a4b7b4e40b19a69
#
_cell.length_a   1.000
_cell.length_b   1.000
_cell.length_c   1.000
_cell.angle_alpha   90.00
_cell.angle_beta   90.00
_cell.angle_gamma   90.00
#
_symmetry.space_group_name_H-M   'P 1'
#
loop_
_entity.id
_entity.type
_entity.pdbx_description
1 polymer ?
#
loop_
_entity_poly.entity_id
_entity_poly.type
_entity_poly.pdbx_seq_one_letter_code
_entity_poly.pdbx_strand_id
1 'polypeptide(L)'
;MAKKKSFFKTYGFIVFMLAGIVGGCIVGALNPVVKDASGEINDEGATVLEPIGTVFINLMFCVVVPMVFCSIASAIANMSSAKRAGKVMGLTVGTFFVTAAIAAVIMYVIVRLCPVVTGDYTIVEGEVSSTLSVTDMIINFFTKPDFGELWSRKAILPLIIAAIFFGFGIQMTGGKESMVAKFLDNLTAVLMNVVKIITYYA
;
A
#
# COMPACT_ATOMS: atom_id res chain seq x y z
N MET A 1 8.62 27.81 -32.13
CA MET A 1 7.35 28.16 -31.44
C MET A 1 7.04 27.02 -30.46
N ALA A 2 7.31 27.22 -29.18
CA ALA A 2 7.04 26.23 -28.13
C ALA A 2 5.52 26.15 -27.89
N LYS A 3 4.92 25.01 -28.22
CA LYS A 3 3.50 24.72 -28.02
C LYS A 3 3.22 24.66 -26.53
N LYS A 4 2.62 25.70 -25.97
CA LYS A 4 2.20 25.81 -24.58
C LYS A 4 1.28 24.62 -24.27
N LYS A 5 1.81 23.52 -23.66
CA LYS A 5 0.99 22.39 -23.21
C LYS A 5 -0.05 22.96 -22.25
N SER A 6 -1.32 22.82 -22.58
CA SER A 6 -2.43 23.31 -21.77
C SER A 6 -2.28 22.77 -20.35
N PHE A 7 -2.24 23.63 -19.35
CA PHE A 7 -2.12 23.32 -17.92
C PHE A 7 -3.14 22.22 -17.53
N PHE A 8 -4.35 22.32 -18.02
CA PHE A 8 -5.41 21.32 -17.83
C PHE A 8 -5.06 19.91 -18.39
N LYS A 9 -4.26 19.80 -19.43
CA LYS A 9 -3.89 18.49 -20.01
C LYS A 9 -2.85 17.76 -19.17
N THR A 10 -2.03 18.50 -18.41
CA THR A 10 -0.97 17.95 -17.57
C THR A 10 -1.43 17.74 -16.12
N TYR A 11 -2.24 18.67 -15.61
CA TYR A 11 -2.68 18.67 -14.20
C TYR A 11 -4.18 18.39 -14.03
N GLY A 12 -4.91 18.13 -15.11
CA GLY A 12 -6.37 17.91 -15.08
C GLY A 12 -6.79 16.83 -14.11
N PHE A 13 -6.04 15.73 -14.04
CA PHE A 13 -6.28 14.64 -13.11
C PHE A 13 -6.20 15.10 -11.64
N ILE A 14 -5.15 15.89 -11.30
CA ILE A 14 -4.96 16.40 -9.93
C ILE A 14 -6.06 17.39 -9.56
N VAL A 15 -6.44 18.28 -10.49
CA VAL A 15 -7.53 19.24 -10.28
C VAL A 15 -8.86 18.52 -10.09
N PHE A 16 -9.12 17.47 -10.87
CA PHE A 16 -10.36 16.67 -10.76
C PHE A 16 -10.42 15.91 -9.44
N MET A 17 -9.30 15.33 -9.02
CA MET A 17 -9.17 14.65 -7.73
C MET A 17 -9.40 15.62 -6.54
N LEU A 18 -8.82 16.82 -6.58
CA LEU A 18 -9.05 17.85 -5.57
C LEU A 18 -10.52 18.32 -5.55
N ALA A 19 -11.12 18.47 -6.72
CA ALA A 19 -12.55 18.82 -6.81
C ALA A 19 -13.44 17.71 -6.22
N GLY A 20 -13.09 16.43 -6.44
CA GLY A 20 -13.77 15.28 -5.84
C GLY A 20 -13.67 15.28 -4.30
N ILE A 21 -12.48 15.57 -3.76
CA ILE A 21 -12.28 15.67 -2.29
C ILE A 21 -13.13 16.80 -1.71
N VAL A 22 -13.10 17.99 -2.32
CA VAL A 22 -13.90 19.14 -1.87
C VAL A 22 -15.39 18.82 -1.97
N GLY A 23 -15.84 18.22 -3.08
CA GLY A 23 -17.22 17.78 -3.26
C GLY A 23 -17.65 16.76 -2.20
N GLY A 24 -16.82 15.76 -1.92
CA GLY A 24 -17.06 14.79 -0.86
C GLY A 24 -17.16 15.42 0.54
N CYS A 25 -16.29 16.38 0.84
CA CYS A 25 -16.36 17.12 2.11
C CYS A 25 -17.67 17.94 2.22
N ILE A 26 -18.12 18.57 1.13
CA ILE A 26 -19.37 19.33 1.11
C ILE A 26 -20.57 18.39 1.32
N VAL A 27 -20.61 17.29 0.60
CA VAL A 27 -21.70 16.29 0.75
C VAL A 27 -21.71 15.70 2.17
N GLY A 28 -20.54 15.36 2.74
CA GLY A 28 -20.43 14.89 4.11
C GLY A 28 -20.84 15.92 5.16
N ALA A 29 -20.58 17.21 4.92
CA ALA A 29 -21.01 18.30 5.82
C ALA A 29 -22.51 18.60 5.72
N LEU A 30 -23.11 18.39 4.55
CA LEU A 30 -24.55 18.60 4.33
C LEU A 30 -25.41 17.44 4.83
N ASN A 31 -24.82 16.25 4.96
CA ASN A 31 -25.45 15.09 5.59
C ASN A 31 -24.81 14.87 6.98
N PRO A 32 -25.18 15.66 8.00
CA PRO A 32 -24.63 15.45 9.33
C PRO A 32 -25.03 14.07 9.84
N VAL A 33 -24.02 13.35 10.33
CA VAL A 33 -24.23 12.10 11.04
C VAL A 33 -25.21 12.36 12.18
N VAL A 34 -26.45 11.89 12.05
CA VAL A 34 -27.45 12.00 13.08
C VAL A 34 -27.12 10.98 14.16
N LYS A 35 -26.63 11.46 15.29
CA LYS A 35 -26.50 10.60 16.48
C LYS A 35 -27.89 10.38 17.05
N ASP A 36 -28.36 9.14 17.06
CA ASP A 36 -29.57 8.78 17.79
C ASP A 36 -29.40 8.98 19.29
N ALA A 37 -30.52 9.07 19.98
CA ALA A 37 -30.55 9.27 21.43
C ALA A 37 -29.84 8.16 22.22
N SER A 38 -29.51 7.03 21.60
CA SER A 38 -28.69 5.93 22.12
C SER A 38 -27.18 6.10 21.91
N GLY A 39 -26.74 7.13 21.19
CA GLY A 39 -25.33 7.36 20.90
C GLY A 39 -24.76 6.51 19.77
N GLU A 40 -25.56 5.65 19.13
CA GLU A 40 -25.18 4.93 17.93
C GLU A 40 -25.21 5.85 16.71
N ILE A 41 -24.19 5.71 15.88
CA ILE A 41 -24.04 6.48 14.63
C ILE A 41 -24.92 5.82 13.58
N ASN A 42 -26.14 6.38 13.39
CA ASN A 42 -26.99 5.98 12.26
C ASN A 42 -26.53 6.71 11.00
N ASP A 43 -25.77 5.97 10.20
CA ASP A 43 -25.07 6.45 9.01
C ASP A 43 -25.93 6.25 7.75
N GLU A 44 -27.22 6.58 7.81
CA GLU A 44 -28.12 6.39 6.66
C GLU A 44 -27.70 7.22 5.42
N GLY A 45 -27.04 8.35 5.63
CA GLY A 45 -26.50 9.18 4.52
C GLY A 45 -25.20 8.66 3.93
N ALA A 46 -24.32 8.04 4.71
CA ALA A 46 -23.04 7.49 4.26
C ALA A 46 -23.24 6.11 3.57
N THR A 47 -24.28 5.37 3.92
CA THR A 47 -24.55 4.02 3.41
C THR A 47 -24.76 3.94 1.90
N VAL A 48 -25.14 5.03 1.23
CA VAL A 48 -25.35 5.06 -0.24
C VAL A 48 -24.04 5.30 -0.99
N LEU A 49 -23.14 6.14 -0.47
CA LEU A 49 -21.87 6.48 -1.13
C LEU A 49 -20.71 5.56 -0.71
N GLU A 50 -20.73 5.02 0.50
CA GLU A 50 -19.72 4.12 1.02
C GLU A 50 -19.47 2.89 0.14
N PRO A 51 -20.50 2.18 -0.38
CA PRO A 51 -20.28 1.03 -1.25
C PRO A 51 -19.50 1.36 -2.51
N ILE A 52 -19.72 2.54 -3.09
CA ILE A 52 -19.02 2.98 -4.31
C ILE A 52 -17.52 3.18 -4.03
N GLY A 53 -17.19 3.85 -2.94
CA GLY A 53 -15.81 4.03 -2.49
C GLY A 53 -15.15 2.71 -2.12
N THR A 54 -15.87 1.84 -1.42
CA THR A 54 -15.38 0.53 -1.01
C THR A 54 -15.10 -0.39 -2.20
N VAL A 55 -15.99 -0.40 -3.20
CA VAL A 55 -15.77 -1.15 -4.46
C VAL A 55 -14.52 -0.66 -5.16
N PHE A 56 -14.34 0.66 -5.29
CA PHE A 56 -13.15 1.23 -5.92
C PHE A 56 -11.86 0.83 -5.17
N ILE A 57 -11.83 0.98 -3.85
CA ILE A 57 -10.68 0.61 -3.02
C ILE A 57 -10.38 -0.88 -3.13
N ASN A 58 -11.39 -1.74 -3.04
CA ASN A 58 -11.22 -3.19 -3.15
C ASN A 58 -10.71 -3.60 -4.53
N LEU A 59 -11.20 -2.97 -5.59
CA LEU A 59 -10.78 -3.22 -6.97
C LEU A 59 -9.32 -2.79 -7.18
N MET A 60 -8.92 -1.64 -6.62
CA MET A 60 -7.52 -1.19 -6.63
C MET A 60 -6.61 -2.20 -5.92
N PHE A 61 -6.97 -2.66 -4.72
CA PHE A 61 -6.15 -3.64 -4.00
C PHE A 61 -6.07 -4.99 -4.71
N CYS A 62 -7.14 -5.42 -5.37
CA CYS A 62 -7.15 -6.65 -6.16
C CYS A 62 -6.09 -6.63 -7.27
N VAL A 63 -5.82 -5.46 -7.86
CA VAL A 63 -4.81 -5.32 -8.92
C VAL A 63 -3.42 -5.00 -8.35
N VAL A 64 -3.34 -4.23 -7.27
CA VAL A 64 -2.06 -3.80 -6.68
C VAL A 64 -1.28 -5.00 -6.12
N VAL A 65 -1.93 -5.94 -5.44
CA VAL A 65 -1.27 -7.10 -4.83
C VAL A 65 -0.51 -7.94 -5.87
N PRO A 66 -1.12 -8.44 -6.96
CA PRO A 66 -0.40 -9.17 -7.99
C PRO A 66 0.62 -8.28 -8.74
N MET A 67 0.34 -6.98 -8.90
CA MET A 67 1.27 -6.06 -9.53
C MET A 67 2.56 -5.90 -8.74
N VAL A 68 2.47 -5.78 -7.41
CA VAL A 68 3.65 -5.71 -6.52
C VAL A 68 4.49 -6.98 -6.64
N PHE A 69 3.85 -8.15 -6.60
CA PHE A 69 4.55 -9.43 -6.76
C PHE A 69 5.29 -9.51 -8.10
N CYS A 70 4.58 -9.29 -9.20
CA CYS A 70 5.16 -9.38 -10.55
C CYS A 70 6.27 -8.36 -10.76
N SER A 71 6.07 -7.12 -10.29
CA SER A 71 7.05 -6.04 -10.44
C SER A 71 8.36 -6.34 -9.69
N ILE A 72 8.28 -6.81 -8.46
CA ILE A 72 9.48 -7.14 -7.66
C ILE A 72 10.18 -8.37 -8.22
N ALA A 73 9.44 -9.45 -8.50
CA ALA A 73 10.02 -10.67 -9.05
C ALA A 73 10.69 -10.42 -10.41
N SER A 74 10.04 -9.65 -11.29
CA SER A 74 10.60 -9.24 -12.56
C SER A 74 11.84 -8.36 -12.40
N ALA A 75 11.83 -7.37 -11.51
CA ALA A 75 12.97 -6.50 -11.27
C ALA A 75 14.21 -7.30 -10.85
N ILE A 76 14.05 -8.30 -9.99
CA ILE A 76 15.15 -9.16 -9.54
C ILE A 76 15.60 -10.11 -10.67
N ALA A 77 14.67 -10.71 -11.39
CA ALA A 77 14.97 -11.60 -12.51
C ALA A 77 15.76 -10.91 -13.63
N ASN A 78 15.49 -9.62 -13.85
CA ASN A 78 16.15 -8.80 -14.87
C ASN A 78 17.53 -8.27 -14.43
N MET A 79 17.95 -8.45 -13.18
CA MET A 79 19.28 -8.04 -12.74
C MET A 79 20.38 -8.89 -13.37
N SER A 80 21.48 -8.27 -13.76
CA SER A 80 22.59 -8.91 -14.48
C SER A 80 23.37 -9.97 -13.68
N SER A 81 23.21 -10.02 -12.36
CA SER A 81 23.76 -11.08 -11.50
C SER A 81 23.13 -11.07 -10.12
N ALA A 82 22.95 -12.26 -9.49
CA ALA A 82 22.47 -12.43 -8.13
C ALA A 82 23.31 -11.66 -7.10
N LYS A 83 24.63 -11.59 -7.30
CA LYS A 83 25.53 -10.83 -6.43
C LYS A 83 25.25 -9.32 -6.45
N ARG A 84 24.90 -8.76 -7.61
CA ARG A 84 24.52 -7.36 -7.74
C ARG A 84 23.16 -7.09 -7.09
N ALA A 85 22.20 -7.98 -7.30
CA ALA A 85 20.88 -7.91 -6.66
C ALA A 85 20.99 -7.91 -5.13
N GLY A 86 21.77 -8.82 -4.56
CA GLY A 86 22.02 -8.89 -3.12
C GLY A 86 22.71 -7.65 -2.57
N LYS A 87 23.69 -7.09 -3.29
CA LYS A 87 24.37 -5.84 -2.87
C LYS A 87 23.42 -4.64 -2.87
N VAL A 88 22.60 -4.49 -3.90
CA VAL A 88 21.61 -3.40 -3.98
C VAL A 88 20.59 -3.53 -2.86
N MET A 89 20.05 -4.74 -2.66
CA MET A 89 19.09 -5.00 -1.60
C MET A 89 19.66 -4.73 -0.21
N GLY A 90 20.88 -5.22 0.08
CA GLY A 90 21.55 -4.96 1.36
C GLY A 90 21.81 -3.48 1.61
N LEU A 91 22.22 -2.72 0.58
CA LEU A 91 22.42 -1.27 0.70
C LEU A 91 21.09 -0.56 0.94
N THR A 92 20.03 -0.94 0.23
CA THR A 92 18.69 -0.35 0.40
C THR A 92 18.15 -0.60 1.81
N VAL A 93 18.20 -1.83 2.29
CA VAL A 93 17.78 -2.19 3.65
C VAL A 93 18.61 -1.43 4.69
N GLY A 94 19.93 -1.37 4.53
CA GLY A 94 20.80 -0.59 5.41
C GLY A 94 20.42 0.90 5.45
N THR A 95 20.13 1.49 4.30
CA THR A 95 19.66 2.89 4.22
C THR A 95 18.33 3.09 4.94
N PHE A 96 17.39 2.15 4.81
CA PHE A 96 16.11 2.21 5.53
C PHE A 96 16.31 2.12 7.04
N PHE A 97 17.20 1.26 7.54
CA PHE A 97 17.50 1.19 8.97
C PHE A 97 18.08 2.50 9.50
N VAL A 98 19.01 3.10 8.76
CA VAL A 98 19.61 4.39 9.15
C VAL A 98 18.55 5.50 9.18
N THR A 99 17.74 5.61 8.13
CA THR A 99 16.68 6.64 8.07
C THR A 99 15.61 6.42 9.13
N ALA A 100 15.23 5.17 9.43
CA ALA A 100 14.29 4.84 10.49
C ALA A 100 14.85 5.19 11.88
N ALA A 101 16.14 4.93 12.13
CA ALA A 101 16.79 5.32 13.38
C ALA A 101 16.82 6.85 13.56
N ILE A 102 17.14 7.59 12.50
CA ILE A 102 17.11 9.06 12.52
C ILE A 102 15.69 9.56 12.81
N ALA A 103 14.68 9.02 12.13
CA ALA A 103 13.29 9.40 12.35
C ALA A 103 12.82 9.10 13.78
N ALA A 104 13.22 7.96 14.35
CA ALA A 104 12.90 7.59 15.73
C ALA A 104 13.52 8.55 16.73
N VAL A 105 14.79 8.96 16.52
CA VAL A 105 15.47 9.94 17.37
C VAL A 105 14.78 11.31 17.30
N ILE A 106 14.44 11.76 16.08
CA ILE A 106 13.72 13.04 15.88
C ILE A 106 12.38 13.00 16.62
N MET A 107 11.61 11.91 16.44
CA MET A 107 10.31 11.77 17.09
C MET A 107 10.45 11.73 18.62
N TYR A 108 11.44 11.03 19.16
CA TYR A 108 11.74 11.01 20.58
C TYR A 108 12.02 12.40 21.14
N VAL A 109 12.84 13.20 20.43
CA VAL A 109 13.16 14.57 20.82
C VAL A 109 11.90 15.46 20.79
N ILE A 110 11.08 15.34 19.74
CA ILE A 110 9.83 16.13 19.62
C ILE A 110 8.88 15.82 20.78
N VAL A 111 8.66 14.54 21.10
CA VAL A 111 7.78 14.12 22.20
C VAL A 111 8.30 14.59 23.55
N ARG A 112 9.63 14.70 23.72
CA ARG A 112 10.24 15.26 24.94
C ARG A 112 10.10 16.77 25.07
N LEU A 113 10.18 17.48 23.95
CA LEU A 113 10.05 18.95 23.92
C LEU A 113 8.58 19.42 23.96
N CYS A 114 7.69 18.67 23.35
CA CYS A 114 6.25 18.92 23.32
C CYS A 114 5.53 17.77 24.01
N PRO A 115 5.44 17.77 25.36
CA PRO A 115 4.72 16.71 26.06
C PRO A 115 3.27 16.70 25.57
N VAL A 116 2.84 15.55 25.06
CA VAL A 116 1.44 15.35 24.65
C VAL A 116 0.58 15.57 25.90
N VAL A 117 -0.40 16.47 25.79
CA VAL A 117 -1.36 16.70 26.88
C VAL A 117 -2.05 15.38 27.17
N THR A 118 -1.72 14.81 28.32
CA THR A 118 -2.42 13.62 28.86
C THR A 118 -3.81 14.06 29.28
N GLY A 119 -4.76 14.09 28.34
CA GLY A 119 -6.17 14.07 28.67
C GLY A 119 -6.51 12.73 29.30
N ASP A 120 -7.47 12.72 30.22
CA ASP A 120 -8.08 11.49 30.73
C ASP A 120 -8.77 10.78 29.55
N TYR A 121 -7.99 10.01 28.82
CA TYR A 121 -8.54 9.05 27.87
C TYR A 121 -9.00 7.88 28.72
N THR A 122 -10.31 7.74 28.91
CA THR A 122 -10.88 6.45 29.29
C THR A 122 -10.41 5.48 28.21
N ILE A 123 -9.48 4.61 28.59
CA ILE A 123 -9.10 3.48 27.75
C ILE A 123 -10.38 2.68 27.63
N VAL A 124 -11.11 2.88 26.52
CA VAL A 124 -12.12 1.90 26.10
C VAL A 124 -11.30 0.62 25.99
N GLU A 125 -11.55 -0.33 26.88
CA GLU A 125 -11.04 -1.69 26.78
C GLU A 125 -11.65 -2.29 25.50
N GLY A 126 -11.15 -1.81 24.35
CA GLY A 126 -11.22 -2.56 23.11
C GLY A 126 -10.46 -3.84 23.41
N GLU A 127 -11.11 -4.95 23.17
CA GLU A 127 -10.57 -6.29 23.32
C GLU A 127 -9.08 -6.27 23.01
N VAL A 128 -8.25 -6.47 24.03
CA VAL A 128 -6.84 -6.73 23.85
C VAL A 128 -6.80 -8.06 23.10
N SER A 129 -6.90 -7.95 21.79
CA SER A 129 -6.71 -9.08 20.91
C SER A 129 -5.43 -9.74 21.38
N SER A 130 -5.60 -10.90 22.01
CA SER A 130 -4.59 -11.83 22.50
C SER A 130 -3.16 -11.34 22.23
N THR A 131 -2.39 -11.11 23.30
CA THR A 131 -0.97 -10.75 23.21
C THR A 131 -0.29 -11.68 22.21
N LEU A 132 -0.24 -11.23 20.95
CA LEU A 132 0.50 -11.95 19.93
C LEU A 132 1.92 -12.03 20.46
N SER A 133 2.40 -13.23 20.73
CA SER A 133 3.78 -13.45 21.12
C SER A 133 4.67 -12.72 20.11
N VAL A 134 5.72 -12.08 20.56
CA VAL A 134 6.70 -11.42 19.66
C VAL A 134 7.15 -12.40 18.57
N THR A 135 7.22 -13.68 18.91
CA THR A 135 7.52 -14.78 17.98
C THR A 135 6.47 -14.89 16.88
N ASP A 136 5.17 -14.84 17.23
CA ASP A 136 4.09 -14.92 16.24
C ASP A 136 4.05 -13.67 15.35
N MET A 137 4.38 -12.51 15.90
CA MET A 137 4.53 -11.29 15.11
C MET A 137 5.65 -11.42 14.09
N ILE A 138 6.82 -11.94 14.48
CA ILE A 138 7.95 -12.16 13.58
C ILE A 138 7.58 -13.20 12.49
N ILE A 139 6.99 -14.32 12.88
CA ILE A 139 6.57 -15.37 11.94
C ILE A 139 5.57 -14.79 10.93
N ASN A 140 4.52 -14.10 11.40
CA ASN A 140 3.51 -13.50 10.55
C ASN A 140 4.05 -12.38 9.65
N PHE A 141 5.14 -11.73 10.04
CA PHE A 141 5.82 -10.71 9.24
C PHE A 141 6.56 -11.33 8.04
N PHE A 142 7.21 -12.48 8.23
CA PHE A 142 8.05 -13.10 7.20
C PHE A 142 7.28 -14.10 6.33
N THR A 143 6.31 -14.82 6.91
CA THR A 143 5.66 -15.95 6.24
C THR A 143 4.15 -15.98 6.50
N LYS A 144 3.45 -16.67 5.59
CA LYS A 144 2.05 -17.06 5.78
C LYS A 144 1.94 -18.56 5.54
N PRO A 145 1.06 -19.28 6.28
CA PRO A 145 0.95 -20.74 6.16
C PRO A 145 0.41 -21.15 4.80
N ASP A 146 -0.49 -20.36 4.22
CA ASP A 146 -1.15 -20.69 2.97
C ASP A 146 -0.78 -19.73 1.84
N PHE A 147 -0.60 -20.28 0.64
CA PHE A 147 -0.36 -19.49 -0.56
C PHE A 147 -1.52 -18.53 -0.89
N GLY A 148 -2.75 -18.94 -0.57
CA GLY A 148 -3.95 -18.09 -0.75
C GLY A 148 -3.91 -16.85 0.15
N GLU A 149 -3.49 -16.99 1.40
CA GLU A 149 -3.36 -15.87 2.34
C GLU A 149 -2.28 -14.88 1.93
N LEU A 150 -1.26 -15.34 1.19
CA LEU A 150 -0.18 -14.48 0.68
C LEU A 150 -0.70 -13.38 -0.25
N TRP A 151 -1.79 -13.63 -0.99
CA TRP A 151 -2.41 -12.68 -1.90
C TRP A 151 -3.38 -11.71 -1.22
N SER A 152 -3.49 -11.77 0.10
CA SER A 152 -4.28 -10.82 0.87
C SER A 152 -3.55 -9.47 1.01
N ARG A 153 -4.31 -8.37 0.97
CA ARG A 153 -3.77 -7.03 1.27
C ARG A 153 -3.16 -6.91 2.68
N LYS A 154 -3.55 -7.79 3.61
CA LYS A 154 -2.98 -7.86 4.97
C LYS A 154 -1.60 -8.53 5.00
N ALA A 155 -1.19 -9.21 3.92
CA ALA A 155 0.03 -9.99 3.81
C ALA A 155 1.02 -9.40 2.79
N ILE A 156 1.02 -8.08 2.56
CA ILE A 156 1.91 -7.44 1.57
C ILE A 156 3.39 -7.67 1.89
N LEU A 157 3.77 -7.66 3.16
CA LEU A 157 5.17 -7.89 3.57
C LEU A 157 5.64 -9.33 3.27
N PRO A 158 4.94 -10.39 3.70
CA PRO A 158 5.24 -11.75 3.27
C PRO A 158 5.23 -11.93 1.74
N LEU A 159 4.32 -11.25 1.03
CA LEU A 159 4.24 -11.28 -0.43
C LEU A 159 5.52 -10.71 -1.08
N ILE A 160 6.04 -9.59 -0.56
CA ILE A 160 7.30 -8.99 -1.05
C ILE A 160 8.46 -9.98 -0.86
N ILE A 161 8.54 -10.61 0.31
CA ILE A 161 9.59 -11.60 0.60
C ILE A 161 9.48 -12.79 -0.35
N ALA A 162 8.28 -13.32 -0.56
CA ALA A 162 8.03 -14.40 -1.51
C ALA A 162 8.39 -13.97 -2.95
N ALA A 163 8.06 -12.75 -3.36
CA ALA A 163 8.42 -12.22 -4.68
C ALA A 163 9.93 -12.13 -4.88
N ILE A 164 10.67 -11.77 -3.83
CA ILE A 164 12.13 -11.73 -3.84
C ILE A 164 12.71 -13.14 -4.06
N PHE A 165 12.25 -14.13 -3.29
CA PHE A 165 12.70 -15.53 -3.46
C PHE A 165 12.35 -16.06 -4.85
N PHE A 166 11.15 -15.77 -5.33
CA PHE A 166 10.72 -16.16 -6.67
C PHE A 166 11.58 -15.51 -7.76
N GLY A 167 11.90 -14.22 -7.63
CA GLY A 167 12.79 -13.51 -8.53
C GLY A 167 14.21 -14.09 -8.56
N PHE A 168 14.77 -14.47 -7.41
CA PHE A 168 16.05 -15.19 -7.36
C PHE A 168 15.97 -16.56 -8.01
N GLY A 169 14.88 -17.31 -7.81
CA GLY A 169 14.64 -18.57 -8.49
C GLY A 169 14.67 -18.44 -10.01
N ILE A 170 13.98 -17.44 -10.56
CA ILE A 170 14.01 -17.15 -12.00
C ILE A 170 15.42 -16.77 -12.45
N GLN A 171 16.13 -15.96 -11.66
CA GLN A 171 17.51 -15.56 -12.02
C GLN A 171 18.45 -16.76 -12.11
N MET A 172 18.31 -17.75 -11.24
CA MET A 172 19.09 -18.99 -11.28
C MET A 172 18.72 -19.90 -12.47
N THR A 173 17.49 -19.78 -13.00
CA THR A 173 16.95 -20.63 -14.08
C THR A 173 17.17 -20.05 -15.48
N GLY A 174 17.83 -18.90 -15.61
CA GLY A 174 18.09 -18.26 -16.91
C GLY A 174 17.90 -16.74 -16.92
N GLY A 175 17.48 -16.16 -15.77
CA GLY A 175 17.38 -14.72 -15.59
C GLY A 175 16.47 -14.05 -16.63
N LYS A 176 16.95 -12.97 -17.20
CA LYS A 176 16.24 -12.13 -18.18
C LYS A 176 15.78 -12.89 -19.45
N GLU A 177 16.52 -13.94 -19.86
CA GLU A 177 16.18 -14.74 -21.04
C GLU A 177 15.06 -15.76 -20.76
N SER A 178 14.77 -16.03 -19.50
CA SER A 178 13.72 -16.96 -19.07
C SER A 178 12.33 -16.51 -19.58
N MET A 179 11.55 -17.47 -20.06
CA MET A 179 10.16 -17.25 -20.45
C MET A 179 9.32 -16.70 -19.27
N VAL A 180 9.63 -17.14 -18.05
CA VAL A 180 8.94 -16.67 -16.83
C VAL A 180 9.23 -15.20 -16.56
N ALA A 181 10.47 -14.73 -16.75
CA ALA A 181 10.80 -13.32 -16.61
C ALA A 181 10.03 -12.44 -17.60
N LYS A 182 10.02 -12.84 -18.88
CA LYS A 182 9.26 -12.15 -19.94
C LYS A 182 7.75 -12.15 -19.67
N PHE A 183 7.22 -13.23 -19.14
CA PHE A 183 5.81 -13.33 -18.73
C PHE A 183 5.48 -12.33 -17.61
N LEU A 184 6.30 -12.25 -16.56
CA LEU A 184 6.12 -11.31 -15.45
C LEU A 184 6.22 -9.85 -15.90
N ASP A 185 7.13 -9.53 -16.82
CA ASP A 185 7.25 -8.20 -17.40
C ASP A 185 5.97 -7.80 -18.16
N ASN A 186 5.47 -8.70 -19.02
CA ASN A 186 4.24 -8.48 -19.75
C ASN A 186 3.02 -8.39 -18.81
N LEU A 187 2.95 -9.24 -17.81
CA LEU A 187 1.87 -9.22 -16.82
C LEU A 187 1.87 -7.90 -16.02
N THR A 188 3.03 -7.42 -15.62
CA THR A 188 3.17 -6.10 -14.97
C THR A 188 2.65 -4.97 -15.87
N ALA A 189 2.97 -5.01 -17.17
CA ALA A 189 2.47 -4.02 -18.12
C ALA A 189 0.94 -4.08 -18.30
N VAL A 190 0.36 -5.28 -18.33
CA VAL A 190 -1.09 -5.49 -18.38
C VAL A 190 -1.76 -4.94 -17.11
N LEU A 191 -1.25 -5.28 -15.93
CA LEU A 191 -1.78 -4.81 -14.65
C LEU A 191 -1.71 -3.28 -14.54
N MET A 192 -0.63 -2.65 -15.01
CA MET A 192 -0.52 -1.20 -15.10
C MET A 192 -1.60 -0.57 -15.97
N ASN A 193 -1.95 -1.21 -17.08
CA ASN A 193 -3.03 -0.73 -17.95
C ASN A 193 -4.41 -0.91 -17.27
N VAL A 194 -4.61 -2.00 -16.52
CA VAL A 194 -5.84 -2.19 -15.73
C VAL A 194 -5.98 -1.10 -14.67
N VAL A 195 -4.89 -0.76 -13.95
CA VAL A 195 -4.88 0.38 -13.00
C VAL A 195 -5.29 1.69 -13.69
N LYS A 196 -4.76 1.96 -14.91
CA LYS A 196 -5.15 3.16 -15.67
C LYS A 196 -6.65 3.17 -16.02
N ILE A 197 -7.20 2.02 -16.38
CA ILE A 197 -8.64 1.89 -16.67
C ILE A 197 -9.45 2.19 -15.41
N ILE A 198 -9.10 1.57 -14.27
CA ILE A 198 -9.79 1.80 -12.99
C ILE A 198 -9.72 3.28 -12.58
N THR A 199 -8.53 3.88 -12.70
CA THR A 199 -8.32 5.29 -12.36
C THR A 199 -9.06 6.24 -13.31
N TYR A 200 -9.35 5.82 -14.53
CA TYR A 200 -10.13 6.63 -15.47
C TYR A 200 -11.60 6.72 -15.10
N TYR A 201 -12.12 5.70 -14.39
CA TYR A 201 -13.52 5.68 -13.91
C TYR A 201 -13.68 6.32 -12.52
N ALA A 202 -12.60 6.58 -11.81
CA ALA A 202 -12.59 7.22 -10.49
C ALA A 202 -12.59 8.75 -10.62
#